data_5617ddd443210d98979e131b12c39bf5
#
_entry.id   5617ddd443210d98979e131b12c39bf5
#
_cell.length_a   1.000
_cell.length_b   1.000
_cell.length_c   1.000
_cell.angle_alpha   90.00
_cell.angle_beta   90.00
_cell.angle_gamma   90.00
#
_symmetry.space_group_name_H-M   'P 1'
#
loop_
_entity.id
_entity.type
_entity.pdbx_description
1 polymer ?
#
loop_
_entity_poly.entity_id
_entity_poly.type
_entity_poly.pdbx_seq_one_letter_code
_entity_poly.pdbx_strand_id
1 'polypeptide(L)'
;MATTFHYQHPFPLGEDKTEYYLLTKDYVSVSEFEGTTILKVEKEGLTAMANAAFRDVSFLLRRAHNEQVAKILSDPEASENDKYVALTFLRNAEVAAKGKLPLCQDTGTAIIHGEKGQQVWTGYCDEEALSLGVFKTYTEENLRYSQNAPLNMYDEVNTKCNLPAQIDLEATEGMEYKFLCVTKGGGSANKTYLYQETKALLNPATLVPFLVEKMKSLGTAACPPYHIAFVIGGTSAEKNLLTVKLASTHYYDELPTTGNEYGRAFRDVELEKQVLAEAHKIGLGAQFGGKYLAHDIRIVRMPRHGASCPVGMGVSCSADRNIKCKINKDGIWIEKLDDQPARHIPEHLRNAGEGDAVRIDLNQPMSEVLKELDKYPVSTRLSLNGTIIVGRDIAHAKIKERLDAGEPMPEYLKNHPIYYAGPAKTPVGLPCGSMGPTTAGRKDSYVDLFQSHGGSMIMLAKGNRSQQVTDACQKHGGFYLGSIGGPAAILAQNNIKSIECVEYPELGMEAIWKIEVVDFPAFILVDNKGNDFFKQLKPRCACK
;
A
#
# COMPACT_ATOMS: atom_id res chain seq x y z
N MET A 1 41.93 12.92 -28.56
CA MET A 1 42.47 12.95 -27.18
C MET A 1 42.06 11.65 -26.50
N ALA A 2 42.98 10.98 -25.80
CA ALA A 2 42.62 9.79 -25.02
C ALA A 2 41.72 10.24 -23.86
N THR A 3 40.56 9.57 -23.68
CA THR A 3 39.64 9.81 -22.58
C THR A 3 40.30 9.36 -21.27
N THR A 4 40.43 10.24 -20.29
CA THR A 4 40.92 9.87 -18.96
C THR A 4 39.82 9.11 -18.19
N PHE A 5 40.17 8.00 -17.55
CA PHE A 5 39.26 7.28 -16.69
C PHE A 5 38.81 8.16 -15.51
N HIS A 6 37.50 8.28 -15.31
CA HIS A 6 36.91 8.95 -14.18
C HIS A 6 35.74 8.08 -13.66
N TYR A 7 35.83 7.65 -12.40
CA TYR A 7 34.75 6.92 -11.75
C TYR A 7 33.91 7.86 -10.94
N GLN A 8 32.59 7.71 -11.07
CA GLN A 8 31.62 8.36 -10.20
C GLN A 8 30.52 7.35 -9.82
N HIS A 9 30.16 7.31 -8.53
CA HIS A 9 29.04 6.51 -8.08
C HIS A 9 27.75 7.01 -8.74
N PRO A 10 26.91 6.13 -9.32
CA PRO A 10 25.70 6.55 -10.03
C PRO A 10 24.69 7.25 -9.12
N PHE A 11 24.62 6.90 -7.85
CA PHE A 11 23.69 7.45 -6.85
C PHE A 11 24.46 8.06 -5.67
N PRO A 12 25.09 9.24 -5.85
CA PRO A 12 25.83 9.88 -4.77
C PRO A 12 24.85 10.52 -3.79
N LEU A 13 24.49 9.80 -2.71
CA LEU A 13 23.63 10.30 -1.65
C LEU A 13 24.39 11.27 -0.74
N GLY A 14 23.68 12.29 -0.25
CA GLY A 14 24.14 13.18 0.79
C GLY A 14 24.15 12.55 2.18
N GLU A 15 24.33 13.37 3.21
CA GLU A 15 24.33 12.93 4.60
C GLU A 15 22.97 12.36 5.01
N ASP A 16 22.99 11.18 5.67
CA ASP A 16 21.78 10.58 6.24
C ASP A 16 21.37 11.30 7.54
N LYS A 17 20.26 12.01 7.50
CA LYS A 17 19.69 12.78 8.64
C LYS A 17 18.64 12.00 9.41
N THR A 18 18.50 10.71 9.16
CA THR A 18 17.50 9.86 9.81
C THR A 18 17.79 9.75 11.31
N GLU A 19 16.77 9.93 12.14
CA GLU A 19 16.84 9.68 13.58
C GLU A 19 16.73 8.18 13.84
N TYR A 20 17.69 7.62 14.58
CA TYR A 20 17.76 6.20 14.92
C TYR A 20 17.66 5.99 16.43
N TYR A 21 17.13 4.85 16.83
CA TYR A 21 17.31 4.33 18.18
C TYR A 21 18.25 3.12 18.16
N LEU A 22 18.97 2.92 19.26
CA LEU A 22 19.84 1.76 19.44
C LEU A 22 18.99 0.54 19.81
N LEU A 23 18.98 -0.48 18.94
CA LEU A 23 18.33 -1.75 19.26
C LEU A 23 19.16 -2.56 20.27
N THR A 24 20.45 -2.75 19.99
CA THR A 24 21.39 -3.45 20.86
C THR A 24 22.84 -3.14 20.48
N LYS A 25 23.74 -3.30 21.45
CA LYS A 25 25.19 -3.31 21.22
C LYS A 25 25.76 -4.73 21.12
N ASP A 26 24.95 -5.73 21.45
CA ASP A 26 25.32 -7.13 21.28
C ASP A 26 25.43 -7.47 19.79
N TYR A 27 26.07 -8.59 19.48
CA TYR A 27 26.20 -9.14 18.13
C TYR A 27 27.13 -8.35 17.18
N VAL A 28 27.82 -7.32 17.67
CA VAL A 28 28.83 -6.59 16.89
C VAL A 28 30.16 -6.57 17.63
N SER A 29 31.23 -6.74 16.90
CA SER A 29 32.60 -6.61 17.45
C SER A 29 33.55 -6.12 16.37
N VAL A 30 34.70 -5.61 16.79
CA VAL A 30 35.74 -5.09 15.88
C VAL A 30 36.99 -5.95 16.01
N SER A 31 37.59 -6.28 14.89
CA SER A 31 38.85 -7.05 14.80
C SER A 31 39.77 -6.43 13.76
N GLU A 32 41.03 -6.68 13.87
CA GLU A 32 42.05 -6.28 12.89
C GLU A 32 42.42 -7.49 12.01
N PHE A 33 42.40 -7.28 10.70
CA PHE A 33 42.87 -8.24 9.73
C PHE A 33 43.85 -7.57 8.78
N GLU A 34 45.11 -7.99 8.82
CA GLU A 34 46.19 -7.42 7.97
C GLU A 34 46.29 -5.89 8.02
N GLY A 35 46.13 -5.29 9.22
CA GLY A 35 46.15 -3.83 9.39
C GLY A 35 44.87 -3.11 8.98
N THR A 36 43.82 -3.83 8.61
CA THR A 36 42.52 -3.28 8.26
C THR A 36 41.51 -3.61 9.39
N THR A 37 40.82 -2.60 9.86
CA THR A 37 39.74 -2.79 10.86
C THR A 37 38.53 -3.43 10.20
N ILE A 38 38.03 -4.53 10.78
CA ILE A 38 36.87 -5.30 10.28
C ILE A 38 35.77 -5.27 11.34
N LEU A 39 34.56 -4.95 10.91
CA LEU A 39 33.35 -5.10 11.72
C LEU A 39 32.81 -6.51 11.56
N LYS A 40 32.78 -7.27 12.65
CA LYS A 40 32.13 -8.58 12.70
C LYS A 40 30.69 -8.40 13.17
N VAL A 41 29.74 -8.99 12.44
CA VAL A 41 28.31 -9.04 12.83
C VAL A 41 27.90 -10.49 12.98
N GLU A 42 27.31 -10.86 14.10
CA GLU A 42 26.82 -12.21 14.36
C GLU A 42 25.46 -12.45 13.71
N LYS A 43 25.12 -13.72 13.42
CA LYS A 43 23.88 -14.12 12.72
C LYS A 43 22.64 -13.63 13.45
N GLU A 44 22.64 -13.72 14.77
CA GLU A 44 21.56 -13.27 15.66
C GLU A 44 21.32 -11.76 15.53
N GLY A 45 22.36 -10.97 15.24
CA GLY A 45 22.25 -9.53 15.04
C GLY A 45 21.45 -9.16 13.80
N LEU A 46 21.71 -9.81 12.65
CA LEU A 46 20.91 -9.60 11.44
C LEU A 46 19.46 -10.05 11.63
N THR A 47 19.26 -11.18 12.30
CA THR A 47 17.93 -11.70 12.62
C THR A 47 17.16 -10.74 13.52
N ALA A 48 17.78 -10.23 14.59
CA ALA A 48 17.17 -9.27 15.51
C ALA A 48 16.82 -7.95 14.83
N MET A 49 17.72 -7.44 13.98
CA MET A 49 17.48 -6.23 13.20
C MET A 49 16.27 -6.38 12.27
N ALA A 50 16.23 -7.44 11.47
CA ALA A 50 15.11 -7.67 10.54
C ALA A 50 13.80 -7.86 11.31
N ASN A 51 13.78 -8.61 12.41
CA ASN A 51 12.59 -8.79 13.23
C ASN A 51 12.08 -7.44 13.77
N ALA A 52 12.93 -6.62 14.37
CA ALA A 52 12.56 -5.31 14.90
C ALA A 52 12.05 -4.37 13.79
N ALA A 53 12.76 -4.31 12.66
CA ALA A 53 12.38 -3.47 11.53
C ALA A 53 10.99 -3.82 10.97
N PHE A 54 10.73 -5.10 10.69
CA PHE A 54 9.44 -5.54 10.13
C PHE A 54 8.30 -5.47 11.15
N ARG A 55 8.60 -5.61 12.45
CA ARG A 55 7.63 -5.33 13.49
C ARG A 55 7.25 -3.84 13.50
N ASP A 56 8.22 -2.94 13.56
CA ASP A 56 7.97 -1.51 13.64
C ASP A 56 7.17 -1.00 12.43
N VAL A 57 7.53 -1.35 11.19
CA VAL A 57 6.79 -0.92 9.99
C VAL A 57 5.39 -1.52 9.87
N SER A 58 5.10 -2.61 10.58
CA SER A 58 3.76 -3.19 10.57
C SER A 58 2.76 -2.37 11.39
N PHE A 59 3.26 -1.61 12.37
CA PHE A 59 2.44 -0.87 13.33
C PHE A 59 2.65 0.64 13.32
N LEU A 60 3.78 1.12 12.81
CA LEU A 60 4.17 2.53 12.86
C LEU A 60 4.47 3.06 11.45
N LEU A 61 4.30 4.36 11.28
CA LEU A 61 4.64 5.11 10.07
C LEU A 61 5.72 6.15 10.38
N ARG A 62 6.38 6.67 9.35
CA ARG A 62 7.27 7.82 9.49
C ARG A 62 6.50 9.05 9.96
N ARG A 63 7.12 9.83 10.83
CA ARG A 63 6.55 11.10 11.30
C ARG A 63 6.22 12.05 10.14
N ALA A 64 7.13 12.18 9.18
CA ALA A 64 6.92 13.02 8.01
C ALA A 64 5.68 12.62 7.19
N HIS A 65 5.39 11.32 7.07
CA HIS A 65 4.18 10.84 6.41
C HIS A 65 2.91 11.26 7.19
N ASN A 66 2.87 11.04 8.52
CA ASN A 66 1.74 11.46 9.35
C ASN A 66 1.53 12.98 9.30
N GLU A 67 2.59 13.78 9.26
CA GLU A 67 2.53 15.22 9.08
C GLU A 67 1.95 15.63 7.72
N GLN A 68 2.27 14.92 6.64
CA GLN A 68 1.67 15.15 5.32
C GLN A 68 0.16 14.83 5.33
N VAL A 69 -0.23 13.72 5.96
CA VAL A 69 -1.65 13.38 6.14
C VAL A 69 -2.37 14.47 6.95
N ALA A 70 -1.77 14.94 8.04
CA ALA A 70 -2.37 15.98 8.89
C ALA A 70 -2.55 17.32 8.16
N LYS A 71 -1.65 17.68 7.25
CA LYS A 71 -1.77 18.91 6.43
C LYS A 71 -3.05 18.94 5.60
N ILE A 72 -3.57 17.78 5.18
CA ILE A 72 -4.84 17.70 4.43
C ILE A 72 -5.99 18.26 5.25
N LEU A 73 -5.98 18.04 6.58
CA LEU A 73 -7.07 18.49 7.47
C LEU A 73 -7.21 20.01 7.54
N SER A 74 -6.10 20.73 7.35
CA SER A 74 -6.04 22.19 7.40
C SER A 74 -6.05 22.87 6.03
N ASP A 75 -5.98 22.11 4.93
CA ASP A 75 -6.00 22.68 3.58
C ASP A 75 -7.41 23.11 3.20
N PRO A 76 -7.66 24.42 2.93
CA PRO A 76 -8.97 24.91 2.50
C PRO A 76 -9.39 24.38 1.11
N GLU A 77 -8.45 23.92 0.28
CA GLU A 77 -8.73 23.34 -1.03
C GLU A 77 -9.01 21.84 -0.98
N ALA A 78 -8.76 21.18 0.16
CA ALA A 78 -9.09 19.78 0.34
C ALA A 78 -10.61 19.58 0.35
N SER A 79 -11.10 18.54 -0.35
CA SER A 79 -12.50 18.15 -0.26
C SER A 79 -12.83 17.61 1.14
N GLU A 80 -14.12 17.63 1.51
CA GLU A 80 -14.56 17.01 2.75
C GLU A 80 -14.24 15.50 2.78
N ASN A 81 -14.24 14.84 1.62
CA ASN A 81 -13.82 13.45 1.50
C ASN A 81 -12.31 13.28 1.70
N ASP A 82 -11.47 14.19 1.14
CA ASP A 82 -10.03 14.19 1.41
C ASP A 82 -9.75 14.28 2.92
N LYS A 83 -10.42 15.22 3.60
CA LYS A 83 -10.26 15.44 5.06
C LYS A 83 -10.75 14.24 5.87
N TYR A 84 -11.90 13.67 5.49
CA TYR A 84 -12.44 12.50 6.17
C TYR A 84 -11.51 11.28 6.08
N VAL A 85 -10.98 11.02 4.88
CA VAL A 85 -10.01 9.94 4.68
C VAL A 85 -8.72 10.18 5.43
N ALA A 86 -8.19 11.43 5.41
CA ALA A 86 -6.98 11.80 6.14
C ALA A 86 -7.14 11.62 7.67
N LEU A 87 -8.26 12.05 8.23
CA LEU A 87 -8.56 11.86 9.66
C LEU A 87 -8.64 10.37 10.01
N THR A 88 -9.26 9.57 9.14
CA THR A 88 -9.36 8.12 9.33
C THR A 88 -7.98 7.45 9.31
N PHE A 89 -7.05 7.92 8.46
CA PHE A 89 -5.66 7.41 8.45
C PHE A 89 -4.91 7.73 9.74
N LEU A 90 -5.01 8.93 10.25
CA LEU A 90 -4.35 9.30 11.52
C LEU A 90 -4.92 8.51 12.71
N ARG A 91 -6.24 8.34 12.78
CA ARG A 91 -6.89 7.50 13.79
C ARG A 91 -6.49 6.02 13.66
N ASN A 92 -6.34 5.53 12.43
CA ASN A 92 -5.85 4.18 12.18
C ASN A 92 -4.40 4.00 12.65
N ALA A 93 -3.54 4.98 12.39
CA ALA A 93 -2.16 4.98 12.86
C ALA A 93 -2.10 4.96 14.41
N GLU A 94 -2.97 5.72 15.09
CA GLU A 94 -3.09 5.70 16.55
C GLU A 94 -3.50 4.32 17.09
N VAL A 95 -4.46 3.66 16.44
CA VAL A 95 -4.87 2.29 16.81
C VAL A 95 -3.73 1.30 16.61
N ALA A 96 -3.06 1.38 15.45
CA ALA A 96 -1.97 0.48 15.11
C ALA A 96 -0.74 0.65 16.01
N ALA A 97 -0.42 1.89 16.43
CA ALA A 97 0.71 2.19 17.30
C ALA A 97 0.65 1.47 18.67
N LYS A 98 -0.52 0.94 19.05
CA LYS A 98 -0.67 0.08 20.25
C LYS A 98 -0.04 -1.32 20.08
N GLY A 99 0.46 -1.66 18.88
CA GLY A 99 1.21 -2.89 18.60
C GLY A 99 0.37 -4.18 18.60
N LYS A 100 -0.95 -4.10 18.40
CA LYS A 100 -1.85 -5.28 18.37
C LYS A 100 -2.45 -5.53 17.01
N LEU A 101 -2.95 -4.50 16.37
CA LEU A 101 -3.58 -4.53 15.05
C LEU A 101 -2.66 -3.86 14.04
N PRO A 102 -2.14 -4.56 13.02
CA PRO A 102 -1.28 -3.94 12.02
C PRO A 102 -2.04 -2.85 11.24
N LEU A 103 -1.31 -1.83 10.76
CA LEU A 103 -1.83 -0.68 10.02
C LEU A 103 -2.80 -1.07 8.90
N CYS A 104 -2.46 -2.12 8.16
CA CYS A 104 -3.22 -2.61 7.01
C CYS A 104 -3.40 -4.14 7.11
N GLN A 105 -4.49 -4.67 6.60
CA GLN A 105 -4.70 -6.13 6.50
C GLN A 105 -3.72 -6.80 5.53
N ASP A 106 -3.30 -6.08 4.49
CA ASP A 106 -2.23 -6.53 3.61
C ASP A 106 -0.89 -6.16 4.23
N THR A 107 -0.33 -7.08 5.01
CA THR A 107 0.94 -6.87 5.70
C THR A 107 2.15 -7.00 4.77
N GLY A 108 1.90 -7.22 3.48
CA GLY A 108 2.82 -7.03 2.37
C GLY A 108 3.83 -8.15 2.16
N THR A 109 4.59 -8.01 1.07
CA THR A 109 5.83 -8.73 0.85
C THR A 109 6.95 -8.01 1.58
N ALA A 110 7.76 -8.74 2.34
CA ALA A 110 8.95 -8.21 2.96
C ALA A 110 10.06 -8.02 1.92
N ILE A 111 10.62 -6.82 1.84
CA ILE A 111 11.69 -6.46 0.91
C ILE A 111 12.81 -5.82 1.72
N ILE A 112 14.04 -6.27 1.49
CA ILE A 112 15.26 -5.75 2.13
C ILE A 112 16.22 -5.34 1.01
N HIS A 113 16.58 -4.08 0.98
CA HIS A 113 17.71 -3.57 0.22
C HIS A 113 18.83 -3.25 1.18
N GLY A 114 20.00 -3.89 1.01
CA GLY A 114 21.14 -3.76 1.91
C GLY A 114 22.40 -3.32 1.18
N GLU A 115 23.13 -2.38 1.78
CA GLU A 115 24.46 -1.92 1.36
C GLU A 115 25.50 -2.43 2.36
N LYS A 116 26.22 -3.50 2.00
CA LYS A 116 27.24 -4.12 2.86
C LYS A 116 28.61 -3.53 2.60
N GLY A 117 29.15 -2.83 3.59
CA GLY A 117 30.53 -2.37 3.54
C GLY A 117 31.52 -3.53 3.39
N GLN A 118 32.55 -3.36 2.57
CA GLN A 118 33.55 -4.42 2.32
C GLN A 118 34.36 -4.83 3.55
N GLN A 119 34.36 -3.98 4.60
CA GLN A 119 34.97 -4.29 5.88
C GLN A 119 33.97 -4.89 6.89
N VAL A 120 32.78 -5.28 6.44
CA VAL A 120 31.79 -6.01 7.28
C VAL A 120 31.89 -7.50 6.99
N TRP A 121 32.24 -8.26 8.03
CA TRP A 121 32.33 -9.70 7.96
C TRP A 121 31.22 -10.38 8.75
N THR A 122 30.48 -11.26 8.08
CA THR A 122 29.39 -12.04 8.69
C THR A 122 29.79 -13.52 8.81
N GLY A 123 30.44 -14.09 7.80
CA GLY A 123 30.93 -15.47 7.81
C GLY A 123 29.82 -16.55 7.75
N TYR A 124 28.59 -16.14 7.42
CA TYR A 124 27.40 -17.00 7.25
C TYR A 124 26.51 -16.44 6.10
N CYS A 125 25.39 -17.10 5.83
CA CYS A 125 24.43 -16.61 4.82
C CYS A 125 23.58 -15.46 5.38
N ASP A 126 23.82 -14.25 4.90
CA ASP A 126 23.10 -13.05 5.35
C ASP A 126 21.61 -13.13 5.01
N GLU A 127 21.26 -13.66 3.83
CA GLU A 127 19.86 -13.81 3.41
C GLU A 127 19.08 -14.77 4.32
N GLU A 128 19.72 -15.86 4.77
CA GLU A 128 19.11 -16.80 5.72
C GLU A 128 18.83 -16.12 7.06
N ALA A 129 19.79 -15.34 7.59
CA ALA A 129 19.65 -14.63 8.85
C ALA A 129 18.54 -13.56 8.80
N LEU A 130 18.50 -12.78 7.70
CA LEU A 130 17.46 -11.77 7.46
C LEU A 130 16.08 -12.41 7.28
N SER A 131 16.01 -13.51 6.51
CA SER A 131 14.77 -14.29 6.32
C SER A 131 14.23 -14.84 7.63
N LEU A 132 15.10 -15.31 8.55
CA LEU A 132 14.69 -15.76 9.86
C LEU A 132 14.05 -14.63 10.69
N GLY A 133 14.56 -13.40 10.59
CA GLY A 133 13.97 -12.23 11.22
C GLY A 133 12.56 -11.93 10.67
N VAL A 134 12.39 -11.97 9.35
CA VAL A 134 11.08 -11.85 8.69
C VAL A 134 10.13 -12.96 9.15
N PHE A 135 10.59 -14.22 9.12
CA PHE A 135 9.81 -15.37 9.58
C PHE A 135 9.28 -15.17 10.99
N LYS A 136 10.13 -14.78 11.94
CA LYS A 136 9.76 -14.53 13.34
C LYS A 136 8.67 -13.46 13.41
N THR A 137 8.86 -12.32 12.75
CA THR A 137 7.85 -11.25 12.77
C THR A 137 6.49 -11.73 12.28
N TYR A 138 6.44 -12.38 11.12
CA TYR A 138 5.15 -12.80 10.53
C TYR A 138 4.49 -13.95 11.27
N THR A 139 5.24 -14.78 11.99
CA THR A 139 4.68 -15.91 12.76
C THR A 139 4.29 -15.53 14.19
N GLU A 140 5.03 -14.63 14.82
CA GLU A 140 4.83 -14.23 16.21
C GLU A 140 3.82 -13.07 16.35
N GLU A 141 3.80 -12.13 15.38
CA GLU A 141 2.86 -11.01 15.39
C GLU A 141 1.53 -11.36 14.67
N ASN A 142 0.52 -10.49 14.84
CA ASN A 142 -0.81 -10.70 14.24
C ASN A 142 -0.84 -10.28 12.77
N LEU A 143 0.12 -10.73 11.97
CA LEU A 143 0.27 -10.40 10.56
C LEU A 143 -0.37 -11.47 9.66
N ARG A 144 -0.71 -11.07 8.44
CA ARG A 144 -1.30 -11.94 7.42
C ARG A 144 -0.21 -12.54 6.54
N TYR A 145 -0.31 -13.83 6.24
CA TYR A 145 0.55 -14.50 5.25
C TYR A 145 0.01 -14.25 3.85
N SER A 146 0.77 -13.54 3.02
CA SER A 146 0.36 -13.13 1.68
C SER A 146 1.23 -13.73 0.57
N GLN A 147 2.27 -14.53 0.91
CA GLN A 147 3.13 -15.15 -0.06
C GLN A 147 2.63 -16.54 -0.45
N ASN A 148 2.56 -16.78 -1.76
CA ASN A 148 2.26 -18.07 -2.35
C ASN A 148 3.52 -18.66 -2.99
N ALA A 149 3.74 -19.94 -2.76
CA ALA A 149 4.79 -20.72 -3.40
C ALA A 149 4.22 -21.46 -4.61
N PRO A 150 4.86 -21.39 -5.79
CA PRO A 150 4.46 -22.17 -6.94
C PRO A 150 4.87 -23.63 -6.75
N LEU A 151 3.93 -24.55 -6.90
CA LEU A 151 4.19 -26.00 -6.93
C LEU A 151 4.52 -26.45 -8.35
N ASN A 152 3.92 -25.81 -9.32
CA ASN A 152 4.20 -25.93 -10.75
C ASN A 152 3.73 -24.65 -11.45
N MET A 153 3.57 -24.63 -12.77
CA MET A 153 3.15 -23.44 -13.51
C MET A 153 1.74 -22.96 -13.15
N TYR A 154 0.87 -23.83 -12.67
CA TYR A 154 -0.56 -23.55 -12.46
C TYR A 154 -0.99 -23.63 -11.00
N ASP A 155 -0.30 -24.43 -10.17
CA ASP A 155 -0.67 -24.71 -8.80
C ASP A 155 0.21 -23.93 -7.82
N GLU A 156 -0.44 -23.33 -6.81
CA GLU A 156 0.21 -22.55 -5.75
C GLU A 156 -0.26 -23.00 -4.38
N VAL A 157 0.57 -22.77 -3.38
CA VAL A 157 0.24 -22.95 -1.98
C VAL A 157 0.70 -21.75 -1.15
N ASN A 158 -0.11 -21.31 -0.19
CA ASN A 158 0.31 -20.25 0.73
C ASN A 158 1.43 -20.78 1.64
N THR A 159 2.53 -20.02 1.75
CA THR A 159 3.73 -20.45 2.49
C THR A 159 3.55 -20.49 4.02
N LYS A 160 2.47 -19.89 4.54
CA LYS A 160 2.12 -19.82 5.97
C LYS A 160 3.20 -19.22 6.89
N CYS A 161 4.12 -18.46 6.30
CA CYS A 161 5.19 -17.75 7.02
C CYS A 161 5.61 -16.43 6.35
N ASN A 162 4.97 -16.10 5.22
CA ASN A 162 5.26 -14.92 4.38
C ASN A 162 6.67 -14.89 3.76
N LEU A 163 7.36 -16.04 3.69
CA LEU A 163 8.58 -16.21 2.91
C LEU A 163 8.24 -16.78 1.51
N PRO A 164 9.11 -16.58 0.51
CA PRO A 164 10.39 -15.86 0.59
C PRO A 164 10.22 -14.35 0.69
N ALA A 165 11.17 -13.70 1.36
CA ALA A 165 11.36 -12.26 1.25
C ALA A 165 12.16 -11.94 -0.02
N GLN A 166 12.02 -10.72 -0.55
CA GLN A 166 12.97 -10.22 -1.54
C GLN A 166 14.15 -9.58 -0.79
N ILE A 167 15.37 -10.07 -1.02
CA ILE A 167 16.58 -9.57 -0.37
C ILE A 167 17.61 -9.28 -1.44
N ASP A 168 17.97 -8.00 -1.56
CA ASP A 168 18.97 -7.50 -2.52
C ASP A 168 20.11 -6.88 -1.71
N LEU A 169 21.32 -7.46 -1.78
CA LEU A 169 22.50 -7.00 -1.06
C LEU A 169 23.55 -6.51 -2.06
N GLU A 170 23.94 -5.24 -1.91
CA GLU A 170 24.98 -4.62 -2.73
C GLU A 170 26.24 -4.39 -1.91
N ALA A 171 27.42 -4.60 -2.48
CA ALA A 171 28.69 -4.29 -1.85
C ALA A 171 28.99 -2.79 -1.98
N THR A 172 29.46 -2.18 -0.89
CA THR A 172 29.88 -0.79 -0.83
C THR A 172 31.21 -0.64 -0.08
N GLU A 173 31.78 0.54 -0.07
CA GLU A 173 33.00 0.81 0.71
C GLU A 173 32.66 0.99 2.20
N GLY A 174 33.66 0.75 3.06
CA GLY A 174 33.63 1.06 4.48
C GLY A 174 33.18 -0.07 5.40
N MET A 175 32.86 0.31 6.64
CA MET A 175 32.62 -0.58 7.77
C MET A 175 31.19 -0.43 8.33
N GLU A 176 30.24 -0.03 7.50
CA GLU A 176 28.82 0.02 7.87
C GLU A 176 28.01 -0.98 7.03
N TYR A 177 26.96 -1.53 7.61
CA TYR A 177 25.96 -2.32 6.92
C TYR A 177 24.63 -1.59 7.04
N LYS A 178 24.14 -1.03 5.93
CA LYS A 178 22.92 -0.21 5.87
C LYS A 178 21.80 -0.99 5.22
N PHE A 179 20.57 -0.74 5.65
CA PHE A 179 19.39 -1.42 5.12
C PHE A 179 18.22 -0.46 4.95
N LEU A 180 17.44 -0.71 3.91
CA LEU A 180 16.06 -0.26 3.78
C LEU A 180 15.15 -1.48 3.81
N CYS A 181 14.29 -1.58 4.80
CA CYS A 181 13.26 -2.61 4.90
C CYS A 181 11.91 -2.03 4.49
N VAL A 182 11.19 -2.72 3.62
CA VAL A 182 9.90 -2.27 3.06
C VAL A 182 8.90 -3.42 3.16
N THR A 183 7.66 -3.12 3.57
CA THR A 183 6.54 -4.04 3.38
C THR A 183 5.62 -3.51 2.30
N LYS A 184 5.55 -4.20 1.16
CA LYS A 184 4.78 -3.75 0.00
C LYS A 184 3.55 -4.60 -0.21
N GLY A 185 2.37 -3.99 -0.03
CA GLY A 185 1.10 -4.66 -0.29
C GLY A 185 0.84 -4.88 -1.78
N GLY A 186 0.05 -5.90 -2.12
CA GLY A 186 -0.26 -6.26 -3.51
C GLY A 186 -0.91 -5.12 -4.30
N GLY A 187 -1.71 -4.27 -3.65
CA GLY A 187 -2.30 -3.09 -4.30
C GLY A 187 -1.25 -2.12 -4.84
N SER A 188 -0.25 -1.79 -4.03
CA SER A 188 0.86 -0.92 -4.44
C SER A 188 1.78 -1.61 -5.46
N ALA A 189 2.09 -2.89 -5.26
CA ALA A 189 2.94 -3.66 -6.17
C ALA A 189 2.35 -3.70 -7.59
N ASN A 190 1.03 -3.85 -7.71
CA ASN A 190 0.31 -3.85 -8.99
C ASN A 190 0.26 -2.48 -9.69
N LYS A 191 0.79 -1.42 -9.07
CA LYS A 191 0.90 -0.08 -9.64
C LYS A 191 2.36 0.28 -9.97
N THR A 192 3.14 -0.72 -10.35
CA THR A 192 4.50 -0.56 -10.86
C THR A 192 4.51 -0.86 -12.35
N TYR A 193 4.99 0.10 -13.14
CA TYR A 193 4.99 0.05 -14.61
C TYR A 193 6.35 0.45 -15.17
N LEU A 194 6.70 -0.14 -16.30
CA LEU A 194 7.85 0.25 -17.11
C LEU A 194 7.39 0.52 -18.55
N TYR A 195 7.63 1.72 -19.01
CA TYR A 195 7.33 2.16 -20.37
C TYR A 195 8.64 2.29 -21.14
N GLN A 196 8.70 1.74 -22.35
CA GLN A 196 9.85 1.89 -23.24
C GLN A 196 9.59 3.06 -24.19
N GLU A 197 10.31 4.15 -23.95
CA GLU A 197 10.18 5.40 -24.70
C GLU A 197 11.46 5.70 -25.48
N THR A 198 11.46 6.80 -26.20
CA THR A 198 12.62 7.30 -26.96
C THR A 198 13.07 8.66 -26.44
N LYS A 199 14.22 9.15 -26.94
CA LYS A 199 14.68 10.50 -26.64
C LYS A 199 13.65 11.58 -26.97
N ALA A 200 12.71 11.35 -27.86
CA ALA A 200 11.66 12.32 -28.22
C ALA A 200 10.79 12.71 -27.04
N LEU A 201 10.67 11.83 -26.02
CA LEU A 201 9.96 12.17 -24.77
C LEU A 201 10.68 13.23 -23.93
N LEU A 202 12.00 13.36 -24.06
CA LEU A 202 12.83 14.21 -23.19
C LEU A 202 12.77 15.70 -23.60
N ASN A 203 11.58 16.25 -23.60
CA ASN A 203 11.33 17.68 -23.75
C ASN A 203 10.07 18.11 -22.96
N PRO A 204 9.97 19.39 -22.54
CA PRO A 204 8.87 19.86 -21.69
C PRO A 204 7.48 19.68 -22.30
N ALA A 205 7.36 19.74 -23.61
CA ALA A 205 6.06 19.68 -24.32
C ALA A 205 5.47 18.24 -24.30
N THR A 206 6.31 17.22 -24.16
CA THR A 206 5.86 15.81 -24.22
C THR A 206 5.97 15.10 -22.86
N LEU A 207 6.99 15.41 -22.07
CA LEU A 207 7.27 14.69 -20.83
C LEU A 207 6.18 14.91 -19.79
N VAL A 208 5.82 16.13 -19.46
CA VAL A 208 4.81 16.42 -18.44
C VAL A 208 3.44 15.84 -18.80
N PRO A 209 2.91 16.03 -20.02
CA PRO A 209 1.67 15.37 -20.43
C PRO A 209 1.70 13.84 -20.31
N PHE A 210 2.82 13.21 -20.67
CA PHE A 210 3.01 11.77 -20.53
C PHE A 210 2.92 11.33 -19.06
N LEU A 211 3.67 11.98 -18.16
CA LEU A 211 3.65 11.64 -16.73
C LEU A 211 2.24 11.81 -16.14
N VAL A 212 1.54 12.87 -16.51
CA VAL A 212 0.14 13.11 -16.07
C VAL A 212 -0.81 12.03 -16.57
N GLU A 213 -0.69 11.63 -17.85
CA GLU A 213 -1.50 10.54 -18.41
C GLU A 213 -1.30 9.24 -17.62
N LYS A 214 -0.03 8.89 -17.32
CA LYS A 214 0.30 7.67 -16.57
C LYS A 214 -0.21 7.74 -15.13
N MET A 215 -0.12 8.89 -14.46
CA MET A 215 -0.71 9.07 -13.12
C MET A 215 -2.22 8.84 -13.09
N LYS A 216 -2.96 9.32 -14.09
CA LYS A 216 -4.42 9.09 -14.18
C LYS A 216 -4.77 7.61 -14.20
N SER A 217 -3.92 6.77 -14.81
CA SER A 217 -4.12 5.31 -14.88
C SER A 217 -3.93 4.59 -13.55
N LEU A 218 -3.34 5.23 -12.54
CA LEU A 218 -3.17 4.64 -11.22
C LEU A 218 -4.52 4.33 -10.56
N GLY A 219 -5.50 5.21 -10.72
CA GLY A 219 -6.79 5.09 -10.05
C GLY A 219 -6.67 5.08 -8.53
N THR A 220 -7.67 4.57 -7.85
CA THR A 220 -7.75 4.58 -6.37
C THR A 220 -7.55 3.21 -5.72
N ALA A 221 -7.37 2.15 -6.50
CA ALA A 221 -7.31 0.77 -6.00
C ALA A 221 -6.11 0.47 -5.06
N ALA A 222 -5.02 1.23 -5.16
CA ALA A 222 -3.86 1.10 -4.29
C ALA A 222 -3.89 2.02 -3.06
N CYS A 223 -5.01 2.65 -2.76
CA CYS A 223 -5.24 3.51 -1.59
C CYS A 223 -4.40 4.80 -1.58
N PRO A 224 -4.76 5.81 -2.41
CA PRO A 224 -4.19 7.15 -2.30
C PRO A 224 -4.58 7.82 -0.96
N PRO A 225 -3.91 8.91 -0.56
CA PRO A 225 -2.85 9.63 -1.27
C PRO A 225 -1.57 8.82 -1.43
N TYR A 226 -0.94 8.94 -2.59
CA TYR A 226 0.28 8.20 -2.94
C TYR A 226 1.55 9.02 -2.70
N HIS A 227 2.66 8.33 -2.43
CA HIS A 227 4.00 8.79 -2.79
C HIS A 227 4.32 8.19 -4.16
N ILE A 228 4.35 9.02 -5.20
CA ILE A 228 4.55 8.57 -6.58
C ILE A 228 6.01 8.75 -6.96
N ALA A 229 6.62 7.73 -7.53
CA ALA A 229 7.95 7.82 -8.10
C ALA A 229 7.92 7.62 -9.61
N PHE A 230 8.61 8.50 -10.32
CA PHE A 230 8.98 8.33 -11.71
C PHE A 230 10.50 8.24 -11.84
N VAL A 231 10.96 7.31 -12.64
CA VAL A 231 12.38 7.18 -12.98
C VAL A 231 12.55 7.21 -14.49
N ILE A 232 13.30 8.18 -14.98
CA ILE A 232 13.50 8.42 -16.40
C ILE A 232 14.95 8.05 -16.76
N GLY A 233 15.11 7.03 -17.59
CA GLY A 233 16.38 6.41 -17.92
C GLY A 233 16.66 5.18 -17.06
N GLY A 234 17.89 4.72 -17.13
CA GLY A 234 18.37 3.50 -16.48
C GLY A 234 19.32 2.77 -17.41
N THR A 235 20.35 2.17 -16.87
CA THR A 235 21.30 1.32 -17.61
C THR A 235 20.69 -0.02 -17.99
N SER A 236 19.63 -0.44 -17.26
CA SER A 236 18.81 -1.60 -17.55
C SER A 236 17.37 -1.38 -17.06
N ALA A 237 16.44 -2.26 -17.47
CA ALA A 237 15.06 -2.27 -17.01
C ALA A 237 14.98 -2.53 -15.49
N GLU A 238 15.78 -3.47 -15.01
CA GLU A 238 15.83 -3.86 -13.59
C GLU A 238 16.31 -2.70 -12.71
N LYS A 239 17.37 -1.98 -13.16
CA LYS A 239 17.90 -0.83 -12.40
C LYS A 239 16.90 0.34 -12.39
N ASN A 240 16.15 0.55 -13.48
CA ASN A 240 15.05 1.52 -13.49
C ASN A 240 13.98 1.16 -12.45
N LEU A 241 13.46 -0.08 -12.47
CA LEU A 241 12.39 -0.52 -11.56
C LEU A 241 12.84 -0.57 -10.10
N LEU A 242 14.08 -0.98 -9.82
CA LEU A 242 14.65 -0.89 -8.46
C LEU A 242 14.69 0.56 -7.99
N THR A 243 15.14 1.47 -8.86
CA THR A 243 15.18 2.91 -8.53
C THR A 243 13.79 3.48 -8.28
N VAL A 244 12.75 3.06 -9.03
CA VAL A 244 11.35 3.42 -8.76
C VAL A 244 10.93 3.00 -7.35
N LYS A 245 11.23 1.74 -6.97
CA LYS A 245 10.91 1.23 -5.64
C LYS A 245 11.55 2.07 -4.53
N LEU A 246 12.84 2.31 -4.62
CA LEU A 246 13.60 3.07 -3.64
C LEU A 246 13.18 4.55 -3.60
N ALA A 247 12.94 5.19 -4.75
CA ALA A 247 12.46 6.56 -4.82
C ALA A 247 11.06 6.72 -4.19
N SER A 248 10.17 5.72 -4.35
CA SER A 248 8.83 5.75 -3.76
C SER A 248 8.82 5.68 -2.23
N THR A 249 9.94 5.32 -1.61
CA THR A 249 10.15 5.27 -0.15
C THR A 249 10.99 6.43 0.37
N HIS A 250 11.26 7.45 -0.44
CA HIS A 250 12.12 8.59 -0.12
C HIS A 250 13.61 8.25 0.08
N TYR A 251 14.03 7.04 -0.28
CA TYR A 251 15.43 6.60 -0.11
C TYR A 251 16.43 7.48 -0.85
N TYR A 252 16.01 8.04 -1.99
CA TYR A 252 16.82 8.90 -2.85
C TYR A 252 16.59 10.40 -2.64
N ASP A 253 16.04 10.84 -1.51
CA ASP A 253 15.74 12.26 -1.27
C ASP A 253 16.98 13.13 -1.21
N GLU A 254 18.12 12.59 -0.82
CA GLU A 254 19.41 13.29 -0.74
C GLU A 254 20.25 13.21 -2.04
N LEU A 255 19.67 12.76 -3.16
CA LEU A 255 20.35 12.84 -4.46
C LEU A 255 20.58 14.30 -4.87
N PRO A 256 21.65 14.59 -5.65
CA PRO A 256 21.83 15.90 -6.27
C PRO A 256 20.60 16.32 -7.09
N THR A 257 20.43 17.63 -7.26
CA THR A 257 19.33 18.19 -8.07
C THR A 257 19.72 18.48 -9.52
N THR A 258 20.96 18.18 -9.90
CA THR A 258 21.49 18.35 -11.26
C THR A 258 22.33 17.15 -11.67
N GLY A 259 22.30 16.81 -12.95
CA GLY A 259 23.21 15.84 -13.55
C GLY A 259 24.61 16.39 -13.77
N ASN A 260 25.48 15.53 -14.29
CA ASN A 260 26.81 15.91 -14.78
C ASN A 260 27.23 15.00 -15.96
N GLU A 261 28.36 15.30 -16.56
CA GLU A 261 28.88 14.53 -17.71
C GLU A 261 29.38 13.12 -17.36
N TYR A 262 29.60 12.82 -16.08
CA TYR A 262 30.10 11.53 -15.59
C TYR A 262 29.00 10.53 -15.24
N GLY A 263 27.74 10.89 -15.44
CA GLY A 263 26.62 9.92 -15.37
C GLY A 263 26.00 9.73 -14.00
N ARG A 264 26.04 10.74 -13.11
CA ARG A 264 25.30 10.65 -11.86
C ARG A 264 23.78 10.80 -12.06
N ALA A 265 23.01 10.05 -11.31
CA ALA A 265 21.57 10.27 -11.16
C ALA A 265 21.30 11.56 -10.38
N PHE A 266 20.12 12.16 -10.64
CA PHE A 266 19.69 13.36 -9.92
C PHE A 266 18.16 13.39 -9.80
N ARG A 267 17.66 14.16 -8.84
CA ARG A 267 16.25 14.51 -8.68
C ARG A 267 15.95 15.83 -9.37
N ASP A 268 14.89 15.86 -10.16
CA ASP A 268 14.38 17.11 -10.74
C ASP A 268 13.26 17.69 -9.86
N VAL A 269 13.67 18.42 -8.81
CA VAL A 269 12.75 18.97 -7.80
C VAL A 269 11.74 19.96 -8.39
N GLU A 270 12.10 20.71 -9.42
CA GLU A 270 11.17 21.65 -10.06
C GLU A 270 10.12 20.89 -10.89
N LEU A 271 10.52 19.84 -11.60
CA LEU A 271 9.60 18.98 -12.32
C LEU A 271 8.69 18.21 -11.34
N GLU A 272 9.20 17.76 -10.18
CA GLU A 272 8.39 17.15 -9.10
C GLU A 272 7.25 18.07 -8.67
N LYS A 273 7.54 19.35 -8.41
CA LYS A 273 6.52 20.35 -8.04
C LYS A 273 5.48 20.56 -9.14
N GLN A 274 5.95 20.67 -10.39
CA GLN A 274 5.06 20.85 -11.54
C GLN A 274 4.11 19.66 -11.71
N VAL A 275 4.62 18.43 -11.65
CA VAL A 275 3.85 17.21 -11.83
C VAL A 275 2.91 16.98 -10.64
N LEU A 276 3.30 17.35 -9.41
CA LEU A 276 2.42 17.31 -8.24
C LEU A 276 1.24 18.29 -8.39
N ALA A 277 1.49 19.50 -8.90
CA ALA A 277 0.41 20.45 -9.18
C ALA A 277 -0.60 19.90 -10.21
N GLU A 278 -0.14 19.16 -11.20
CA GLU A 278 -1.02 18.47 -12.16
C GLU A 278 -1.76 17.29 -11.51
N ALA A 279 -1.11 16.51 -10.61
CA ALA A 279 -1.77 15.43 -9.87
C ALA A 279 -2.96 15.95 -9.05
N HIS A 280 -2.83 17.13 -8.43
CA HIS A 280 -3.89 17.78 -7.66
C HIS A 280 -5.09 18.22 -8.50
N LYS A 281 -4.93 18.36 -9.82
CA LYS A 281 -6.02 18.71 -10.76
C LYS A 281 -6.80 17.49 -11.28
N ILE A 282 -6.27 16.28 -11.12
CA ILE A 282 -6.90 15.05 -11.65
C ILE A 282 -8.31 14.84 -11.08
N GLY A 283 -8.56 15.21 -9.82
CA GLY A 283 -9.87 15.13 -9.18
C GLY A 283 -10.19 13.83 -8.47
N LEU A 284 -9.34 12.80 -8.57
CA LEU A 284 -9.54 11.51 -7.87
C LEU A 284 -9.43 11.63 -6.34
N GLY A 285 -8.63 12.57 -5.85
CA GLY A 285 -8.43 12.84 -4.43
C GLY A 285 -7.95 11.63 -3.63
N ALA A 286 -8.17 11.72 -2.33
CA ALA A 286 -7.90 10.64 -1.39
C ALA A 286 -9.01 9.57 -1.46
N GLN A 287 -9.13 8.87 -2.58
CA GLN A 287 -10.05 7.75 -2.90
C GLN A 287 -11.48 8.15 -3.32
N PHE A 288 -12.06 9.23 -2.82
CA PHE A 288 -13.46 9.58 -3.05
C PHE A 288 -13.64 11.01 -3.56
N GLY A 289 -12.81 11.41 -4.54
CA GLY A 289 -12.82 12.73 -5.15
C GLY A 289 -12.15 13.80 -4.30
N GLY A 290 -11.43 14.71 -4.94
CA GLY A 290 -10.73 15.80 -4.25
C GLY A 290 -9.37 16.12 -4.87
N LYS A 291 -8.50 16.73 -4.07
CA LYS A 291 -7.17 17.21 -4.46
C LYS A 291 -6.09 16.13 -4.29
N TYR A 292 -6.15 15.35 -3.24
CA TYR A 292 -5.02 14.58 -2.73
C TYR A 292 -4.89 13.18 -3.33
N LEU A 293 -4.69 13.08 -4.66
CA LEU A 293 -4.26 11.82 -5.28
C LEU A 293 -2.86 11.41 -4.79
N ALA A 294 -1.99 12.40 -4.58
CA ALA A 294 -0.62 12.19 -4.12
C ALA A 294 -0.26 13.17 -3.00
N HIS A 295 0.55 12.70 -2.05
CA HIS A 295 1.25 13.54 -1.06
C HIS A 295 2.41 14.26 -1.70
N ASP A 296 3.18 13.55 -2.50
CA ASP A 296 4.37 14.03 -3.18
C ASP A 296 4.71 13.18 -4.40
N ILE A 297 5.64 13.70 -5.19
CA ILE A 297 6.19 13.04 -6.37
C ILE A 297 7.69 13.06 -6.27
N ARG A 298 8.35 11.97 -6.67
CA ARG A 298 9.79 11.87 -6.86
C ARG A 298 10.07 11.61 -8.33
N ILE A 299 10.94 12.43 -8.92
CA ILE A 299 11.38 12.26 -10.30
C ILE A 299 12.89 12.13 -10.34
N VAL A 300 13.37 10.92 -10.59
CA VAL A 300 14.79 10.59 -10.69
C VAL A 300 15.17 10.43 -12.14
N ARG A 301 16.21 11.18 -12.56
CA ARG A 301 16.80 11.07 -13.89
C ARG A 301 18.10 10.27 -13.81
N MET A 302 18.19 9.22 -14.62
CA MET A 302 19.35 8.33 -14.67
C MET A 302 20.06 8.38 -16.01
N PRO A 303 21.35 8.00 -16.07
CA PRO A 303 22.02 7.64 -17.32
C PRO A 303 21.24 6.55 -18.07
N ARG A 304 21.35 6.54 -19.39
CA ARG A 304 20.66 5.56 -20.22
C ARG A 304 21.48 5.14 -21.42
N HIS A 305 21.18 4.00 -22.00
CA HIS A 305 21.66 3.67 -23.34
C HIS A 305 21.06 4.64 -24.36
N GLY A 306 21.86 5.10 -25.33
CA GLY A 306 21.43 6.10 -26.32
C GLY A 306 20.18 5.75 -27.11
N ALA A 307 19.97 4.46 -27.39
CA ALA A 307 18.81 3.93 -28.13
C ALA A 307 17.60 3.56 -27.24
N SER A 308 17.69 3.73 -25.92
CA SER A 308 16.64 3.34 -24.97
C SER A 308 16.32 4.50 -24.04
N CYS A 309 15.05 4.69 -23.70
CA CYS A 309 14.62 5.66 -22.69
C CYS A 309 13.50 5.03 -21.83
N PRO A 310 13.85 4.09 -20.95
CA PRO A 310 12.85 3.51 -20.08
C PRO A 310 12.32 4.57 -19.12
N VAL A 311 11.00 4.54 -18.86
CA VAL A 311 10.33 5.36 -17.87
C VAL A 311 9.59 4.44 -16.92
N GLY A 312 10.04 4.39 -15.68
CA GLY A 312 9.38 3.63 -14.63
C GLY A 312 8.43 4.52 -13.84
N MET A 313 7.32 3.94 -13.40
CA MET A 313 6.38 4.56 -12.46
C MET A 313 6.02 3.56 -11.37
N GLY A 314 5.97 4.00 -10.14
CA GLY A 314 5.51 3.19 -9.02
C GLY A 314 5.01 4.05 -7.88
N VAL A 315 4.36 3.41 -6.91
CA VAL A 315 3.77 4.11 -5.77
C VAL A 315 4.10 3.44 -4.44
N SER A 316 4.18 4.25 -3.39
CA SER A 316 3.88 3.82 -2.03
C SER A 316 2.49 4.35 -1.67
N CYS A 317 1.67 3.54 -1.01
CA CYS A 317 0.28 3.90 -0.71
C CYS A 317 0.16 4.63 0.65
N SER A 318 -1.07 4.93 1.06
CA SER A 318 -1.35 5.54 2.36
C SER A 318 -0.84 4.76 3.58
N ALA A 319 -0.50 3.48 3.43
CA ALA A 319 0.28 2.71 4.39
C ALA A 319 1.75 2.65 3.92
N ASP A 320 2.44 3.78 4.04
CA ASP A 320 3.84 3.95 3.60
C ASP A 320 4.82 3.28 4.58
N ARG A 321 4.94 1.96 4.45
CA ARG A 321 5.66 1.09 5.40
C ARG A 321 7.08 0.80 4.93
N ASN A 322 7.98 1.64 5.34
CA ASN A 322 9.41 1.44 5.09
C ASN A 322 10.23 2.04 6.25
N ILE A 323 11.41 1.48 6.50
CA ILE A 323 12.27 1.81 7.63
C ILE A 323 13.73 1.58 7.27
N LYS A 324 14.58 2.51 7.68
CA LYS A 324 16.03 2.37 7.56
C LYS A 324 16.61 1.68 8.79
N CYS A 325 17.65 0.87 8.57
CA CYS A 325 18.45 0.29 9.63
C CYS A 325 19.93 0.42 9.30
N LYS A 326 20.77 0.39 10.30
CA LYS A 326 22.22 0.34 10.11
C LYS A 326 22.91 -0.44 11.23
N ILE A 327 24.01 -1.06 10.86
CA ILE A 327 24.90 -1.75 11.79
C ILE A 327 26.30 -1.12 11.65
N ASN A 328 26.88 -0.72 12.75
CA ASN A 328 28.23 -0.19 12.82
C ASN A 328 28.93 -0.69 14.09
N LYS A 329 30.13 -0.21 14.36
CA LYS A 329 30.92 -0.61 15.55
C LYS A 329 30.23 -0.30 16.88
N ASP A 330 29.28 0.64 16.90
CA ASP A 330 28.59 1.09 18.11
C ASP A 330 27.28 0.33 18.36
N GLY A 331 26.85 -0.56 17.44
CA GLY A 331 25.68 -1.40 17.60
C GLY A 331 24.80 -1.50 16.38
N ILE A 332 23.59 -2.00 16.60
CA ILE A 332 22.50 -2.16 15.63
C ILE A 332 21.46 -1.07 15.87
N TRP A 333 21.13 -0.31 14.83
CA TRP A 333 20.30 0.88 14.89
C TRP A 333 19.11 0.75 13.96
N ILE A 334 17.95 1.16 14.46
CA ILE A 334 16.67 1.17 13.71
C ILE A 334 16.17 2.59 13.62
N GLU A 335 15.62 3.01 12.46
CA GLU A 335 14.95 4.30 12.29
C GLU A 335 13.82 4.47 13.29
N LYS A 336 13.74 5.63 13.92
CA LYS A 336 12.69 5.94 14.87
C LYS A 336 11.43 6.40 14.14
N LEU A 337 10.43 5.52 14.08
CA LEU A 337 9.12 5.82 13.53
C LEU A 337 8.24 6.58 14.55
N ASP A 338 7.06 7.03 14.11
CA ASP A 338 6.13 7.82 14.92
C ASP A 338 5.28 6.93 15.82
N ASP A 339 5.62 6.87 17.09
CA ASP A 339 4.91 6.11 18.12
C ASP A 339 3.71 6.85 18.74
N GLN A 340 3.52 8.15 18.40
CA GLN A 340 2.45 9.00 18.92
C GLN A 340 1.69 9.74 17.80
N PRO A 341 1.12 9.03 16.81
CA PRO A 341 0.48 9.66 15.66
C PRO A 341 -0.75 10.50 16.02
N ALA A 342 -1.39 10.24 17.17
CA ALA A 342 -2.51 11.03 17.67
C ALA A 342 -2.18 12.52 17.87
N ARG A 343 -0.90 12.87 18.07
CA ARG A 343 -0.47 14.29 18.23
C ARG A 343 -0.72 15.13 16.97
N HIS A 344 -0.84 14.49 15.81
CA HIS A 344 -1.10 15.15 14.54
C HIS A 344 -2.60 15.41 14.29
N ILE A 345 -3.49 14.85 15.12
CA ILE A 345 -4.93 15.09 15.02
C ILE A 345 -5.26 16.41 15.73
N PRO A 346 -5.82 17.41 15.02
CA PRO A 346 -6.28 18.65 15.64
C PRO A 346 -7.27 18.38 16.79
N GLU A 347 -7.17 19.14 17.88
CA GLU A 347 -7.93 18.87 19.10
C GLU A 347 -9.45 18.84 18.88
N HIS A 348 -9.97 19.76 18.07
CA HIS A 348 -11.39 19.81 17.73
C HIS A 348 -11.89 18.60 16.91
N LEU A 349 -10.98 17.83 16.29
CA LEU A 349 -11.30 16.62 15.53
C LEU A 349 -11.07 15.31 16.29
N ARG A 350 -10.46 15.37 17.48
CA ARG A 350 -10.18 14.15 18.27
C ARG A 350 -11.43 13.36 18.60
N ASN A 351 -12.49 14.04 18.98
CA ASN A 351 -13.78 13.46 19.33
C ASN A 351 -14.86 13.71 18.28
N ALA A 352 -14.49 14.19 17.09
CA ALA A 352 -15.46 14.38 16.02
C ALA A 352 -16.05 13.02 15.61
N GLY A 353 -17.37 12.92 15.57
CA GLY A 353 -18.09 11.77 15.05
C GLY A 353 -17.89 11.62 13.55
N GLU A 354 -18.51 10.61 12.96
CA GLU A 354 -18.37 10.33 11.52
C GLU A 354 -19.11 11.33 10.61
N GLY A 355 -19.70 12.38 11.18
CA GLY A 355 -20.45 13.42 10.45
C GLY A 355 -21.80 12.91 9.91
N ASP A 356 -22.33 13.57 8.87
CA ASP A 356 -23.68 13.33 8.31
C ASP A 356 -23.75 12.08 7.41
N ALA A 357 -23.34 10.90 7.91
CA ALA A 357 -23.46 9.65 7.20
C ALA A 357 -24.90 9.09 7.30
N VAL A 358 -25.44 8.64 6.18
CA VAL A 358 -26.76 7.99 6.15
C VAL A 358 -26.66 6.60 6.78
N ARG A 359 -27.45 6.36 7.83
CA ARG A 359 -27.49 5.07 8.50
C ARG A 359 -28.30 4.06 7.71
N ILE A 360 -27.70 2.90 7.41
CA ILE A 360 -28.34 1.78 6.71
C ILE A 360 -28.36 0.57 7.65
N ASP A 361 -29.56 0.02 7.87
CA ASP A 361 -29.76 -1.23 8.61
C ASP A 361 -29.72 -2.42 7.64
N LEU A 362 -28.64 -3.19 7.70
CA LEU A 362 -28.41 -4.37 6.85
C LEU A 362 -29.15 -5.63 7.34
N ASN A 363 -29.82 -5.57 8.50
CA ASN A 363 -30.62 -6.70 9.02
C ASN A 363 -32.04 -6.73 8.43
N GLN A 364 -32.40 -5.71 7.66
CA GLN A 364 -33.64 -5.72 6.88
C GLN A 364 -33.53 -6.69 5.70
N PRO A 365 -34.67 -7.19 5.15
CA PRO A 365 -34.64 -7.95 3.90
C PRO A 365 -33.88 -7.19 2.80
N MET A 366 -33.10 -7.90 1.97
CA MET A 366 -32.27 -7.29 0.92
C MET A 366 -33.07 -6.32 0.02
N SER A 367 -34.33 -6.66 -0.31
CA SER A 367 -35.20 -5.80 -1.10
C SER A 367 -35.49 -4.45 -0.44
N GLU A 368 -35.57 -4.38 0.88
CA GLU A 368 -35.77 -3.14 1.62
C GLU A 368 -34.48 -2.33 1.71
N VAL A 369 -33.33 -3.01 1.92
CA VAL A 369 -32.01 -2.35 1.90
C VAL A 369 -31.74 -1.70 0.54
N LEU A 370 -32.04 -2.39 -0.56
CA LEU A 370 -31.88 -1.85 -1.92
C LEU A 370 -32.79 -0.64 -2.17
N LYS A 371 -34.05 -0.70 -1.71
CA LYS A 371 -34.98 0.47 -1.78
C LYS A 371 -34.49 1.65 -0.97
N GLU A 372 -33.87 1.41 0.18
CA GLU A 372 -33.30 2.47 0.99
C GLU A 372 -32.13 3.14 0.27
N LEU A 373 -31.19 2.35 -0.27
CA LEU A 373 -30.04 2.84 -1.03
C LEU A 373 -30.45 3.62 -2.29
N ASP A 374 -31.55 3.24 -2.94
CA ASP A 374 -32.07 3.88 -4.17
C ASP A 374 -32.47 5.36 -3.97
N LYS A 375 -32.67 5.78 -2.72
CA LYS A 375 -33.01 7.17 -2.38
C LYS A 375 -31.82 8.12 -2.47
N TYR A 376 -30.59 7.61 -2.48
CA TYR A 376 -29.38 8.40 -2.34
C TYR A 376 -28.51 8.34 -3.61
N PRO A 377 -27.92 9.47 -4.03
CA PRO A 377 -27.05 9.50 -5.20
C PRO A 377 -25.68 8.88 -4.90
N VAL A 378 -24.91 8.60 -5.96
CA VAL A 378 -23.48 8.27 -5.85
C VAL A 378 -22.76 9.38 -5.08
N SER A 379 -21.66 9.06 -4.42
CA SER A 379 -20.91 9.86 -3.43
C SER A 379 -21.53 10.00 -2.03
N THR A 380 -22.77 9.54 -1.82
CA THR A 380 -23.37 9.58 -0.48
C THR A 380 -22.56 8.73 0.52
N ARG A 381 -22.23 9.32 1.65
CA ARG A 381 -21.59 8.64 2.77
C ARG A 381 -22.61 7.83 3.58
N LEU A 382 -22.25 6.59 3.89
CA LEU A 382 -23.10 5.64 4.60
C LEU A 382 -22.45 5.17 5.91
N SER A 383 -23.27 4.87 6.89
CA SER A 383 -22.95 4.15 8.12
C SER A 383 -23.73 2.83 8.11
N LEU A 384 -23.04 1.72 7.82
CA LEU A 384 -23.65 0.41 7.69
C LEU A 384 -23.72 -0.30 9.04
N ASN A 385 -24.86 -0.92 9.34
CA ASN A 385 -25.10 -1.62 10.61
C ASN A 385 -25.78 -2.97 10.36
N GLY A 386 -25.21 -4.06 10.87
CA GLY A 386 -25.74 -5.43 10.73
C GLY A 386 -24.76 -6.40 10.09
N THR A 387 -25.28 -7.43 9.43
CA THR A 387 -24.51 -8.55 8.89
C THR A 387 -23.92 -8.25 7.52
N ILE A 388 -22.63 -8.58 7.33
CA ILE A 388 -21.93 -8.55 6.04
C ILE A 388 -21.21 -9.88 5.83
N ILE A 389 -21.27 -10.43 4.64
CA ILE A 389 -20.46 -11.57 4.21
C ILE A 389 -19.12 -11.09 3.68
N VAL A 390 -18.06 -11.75 4.08
CA VAL A 390 -16.69 -11.45 3.63
C VAL A 390 -16.20 -12.57 2.72
N GLY A 391 -15.77 -12.21 1.53
CA GLY A 391 -15.22 -13.17 0.56
C GLY A 391 -14.36 -12.46 -0.48
N ARG A 392 -13.32 -13.14 -0.95
CA ARG A 392 -12.40 -12.57 -1.93
C ARG A 392 -12.15 -13.53 -3.11
N ASP A 393 -10.97 -13.54 -3.70
CA ASP A 393 -10.72 -14.12 -5.02
C ASP A 393 -11.06 -15.62 -5.10
N ILE A 394 -10.55 -16.46 -4.17
CA ILE A 394 -10.82 -17.91 -4.19
C ILE A 394 -12.27 -18.21 -3.83
N ALA A 395 -12.84 -17.48 -2.87
CA ALA A 395 -14.26 -17.63 -2.53
C ALA A 395 -15.19 -17.39 -3.73
N HIS A 396 -14.92 -16.33 -4.54
CA HIS A 396 -15.70 -16.07 -5.76
C HIS A 396 -15.54 -17.18 -6.79
N ALA A 397 -14.32 -17.71 -6.97
CA ALA A 397 -14.08 -18.83 -7.88
C ALA A 397 -14.87 -20.09 -7.43
N LYS A 398 -14.86 -20.41 -6.14
CA LYS A 398 -15.63 -21.54 -5.58
C LYS A 398 -17.14 -21.39 -5.76
N ILE A 399 -17.67 -20.21 -5.53
CA ILE A 399 -19.11 -19.95 -5.78
C ILE A 399 -19.44 -20.10 -7.27
N LYS A 400 -18.57 -19.59 -8.16
CA LYS A 400 -18.76 -19.76 -9.60
C LYS A 400 -18.74 -21.24 -10.01
N GLU A 401 -17.81 -22.04 -9.51
CA GLU A 401 -17.75 -23.48 -9.77
C GLU A 401 -19.08 -24.18 -9.39
N ARG A 402 -19.67 -23.82 -8.25
CA ARG A 402 -20.97 -24.34 -7.79
C ARG A 402 -22.11 -23.94 -8.72
N LEU A 403 -22.17 -22.68 -9.13
CA LEU A 403 -23.17 -22.20 -10.09
C LEU A 403 -23.02 -22.91 -11.45
N ASP A 404 -21.81 -23.10 -11.94
CA ASP A 404 -21.52 -23.82 -13.19
C ASP A 404 -21.93 -25.32 -13.09
N ALA A 405 -21.90 -25.89 -11.89
CA ALA A 405 -22.40 -27.25 -11.61
C ALA A 405 -23.93 -27.32 -11.43
N GLY A 406 -24.63 -26.19 -11.55
CA GLY A 406 -26.10 -26.11 -11.42
C GLY A 406 -26.59 -26.00 -9.97
N GLU A 407 -25.72 -25.76 -9.00
CA GLU A 407 -26.13 -25.48 -7.63
C GLU A 407 -26.73 -24.06 -7.51
N PRO A 408 -27.67 -23.85 -6.58
CA PRO A 408 -28.23 -22.51 -6.37
C PRO A 408 -27.22 -21.55 -5.74
N MET A 409 -27.41 -20.25 -5.95
CA MET A 409 -26.67 -19.20 -5.24
C MET A 409 -26.85 -19.38 -3.73
N PRO A 410 -25.78 -19.39 -2.93
CA PRO A 410 -25.87 -19.50 -1.47
C PRO A 410 -26.76 -18.42 -0.84
N GLU A 411 -27.61 -18.80 0.10
CA GLU A 411 -28.58 -17.91 0.75
C GLU A 411 -27.90 -16.71 1.46
N TYR A 412 -26.72 -16.92 2.05
CA TYR A 412 -26.00 -15.82 2.70
C TYR A 412 -25.56 -14.73 1.71
N LEU A 413 -25.31 -15.05 0.43
CA LEU A 413 -25.01 -14.06 -0.62
C LEU A 413 -26.25 -13.38 -1.19
N LYS A 414 -27.43 -13.99 -1.06
CA LYS A 414 -28.72 -13.36 -1.42
C LYS A 414 -29.19 -12.39 -0.35
N ASN A 415 -28.97 -12.76 0.91
CA ASN A 415 -29.55 -12.05 2.05
C ASN A 415 -28.66 -10.95 2.61
N HIS A 416 -27.35 -10.93 2.30
CA HIS A 416 -26.41 -9.98 2.88
C HIS A 416 -25.47 -9.36 1.83
N PRO A 417 -24.99 -8.12 2.06
CA PRO A 417 -23.90 -7.55 1.27
C PRO A 417 -22.64 -8.40 1.31
N ILE A 418 -21.83 -8.33 0.26
CA ILE A 418 -20.51 -8.96 0.26
C ILE A 418 -19.39 -7.92 0.35
N TYR A 419 -18.47 -8.11 1.28
CA TYR A 419 -17.27 -7.31 1.47
C TYR A 419 -16.04 -8.06 0.94
N TYR A 420 -15.38 -7.47 -0.03
CA TYR A 420 -14.16 -8.03 -0.60
C TYR A 420 -12.99 -7.74 0.34
N ALA A 421 -12.78 -8.63 1.27
CA ALA A 421 -11.76 -8.49 2.30
C ALA A 421 -11.21 -9.86 2.73
N GLY A 422 -10.11 -9.84 3.48
CA GLY A 422 -9.54 -11.00 4.14
C GLY A 422 -8.74 -10.54 5.35
N PRO A 423 -9.06 -11.01 6.55
CA PRO A 423 -8.49 -10.52 7.80
C PRO A 423 -7.00 -10.87 7.94
N ALA A 424 -6.27 -10.07 8.69
CA ALA A 424 -5.04 -10.48 9.35
C ALA A 424 -5.37 -11.41 10.53
N LYS A 425 -4.36 -11.99 11.19
CA LYS A 425 -4.59 -12.82 12.37
C LYS A 425 -5.32 -12.03 13.46
N THR A 426 -6.21 -12.70 14.17
CA THR A 426 -6.97 -12.10 15.27
C THR A 426 -6.13 -12.05 16.53
N PRO A 427 -5.86 -10.87 17.10
CA PRO A 427 -5.22 -10.73 18.38
C PRO A 427 -6.08 -11.28 19.52
N VAL A 428 -5.45 -11.80 20.56
CA VAL A 428 -6.16 -12.28 21.76
C VAL A 428 -6.99 -11.14 22.37
N GLY A 429 -8.27 -11.42 22.61
CA GLY A 429 -9.21 -10.47 23.22
C GLY A 429 -9.84 -9.46 22.26
N LEU A 430 -9.57 -9.57 20.95
CA LEU A 430 -10.26 -8.77 19.94
C LEU A 430 -11.20 -9.63 19.09
N PRO A 431 -12.27 -9.07 18.50
CA PRO A 431 -13.21 -9.82 17.68
C PRO A 431 -12.58 -10.29 16.37
N CYS A 432 -11.70 -9.50 15.76
CA CYS A 432 -11.01 -9.87 14.51
C CYS A 432 -9.64 -9.19 14.40
N GLY A 433 -8.81 -9.66 13.47
CA GLY A 433 -7.59 -8.98 13.05
C GLY A 433 -7.87 -7.81 12.12
N SER A 434 -6.86 -7.00 11.83
CA SER A 434 -6.99 -5.88 10.89
C SER A 434 -7.65 -6.34 9.59
N MET A 435 -8.75 -5.69 9.21
CA MET A 435 -9.55 -6.05 8.04
C MET A 435 -9.96 -4.80 7.27
N GLY A 436 -9.47 -4.67 6.04
CA GLY A 436 -9.82 -3.61 5.12
C GLY A 436 -10.14 -4.15 3.73
N PRO A 437 -10.63 -3.30 2.83
CA PRO A 437 -11.08 -3.73 1.52
C PRO A 437 -9.92 -4.17 0.61
N THR A 438 -10.18 -5.18 -0.24
CA THR A 438 -9.30 -5.51 -1.37
C THR A 438 -9.76 -4.81 -2.65
N THR A 439 -8.90 -4.82 -3.68
CA THR A 439 -9.20 -4.25 -5.00
C THR A 439 -10.42 -4.90 -5.63
N ALA A 440 -11.41 -4.10 -5.97
CA ALA A 440 -12.68 -4.55 -6.52
C ALA A 440 -12.56 -5.15 -7.93
N GLY A 441 -11.81 -4.51 -8.82
CA GLY A 441 -11.72 -4.84 -10.25
C GLY A 441 -11.35 -6.30 -10.57
N ARG A 442 -10.66 -7.00 -9.66
CA ARG A 442 -10.35 -8.43 -9.84
C ARG A 442 -11.59 -9.34 -9.87
N LYS A 443 -12.73 -8.87 -9.39
CA LYS A 443 -13.98 -9.64 -9.32
C LYS A 443 -15.04 -9.11 -10.30
N ASP A 444 -14.70 -8.20 -11.18
CA ASP A 444 -15.65 -7.61 -12.13
C ASP A 444 -16.36 -8.66 -12.99
N SER A 445 -15.64 -9.70 -13.40
CA SER A 445 -16.18 -10.79 -14.23
C SER A 445 -17.25 -11.66 -13.55
N TYR A 446 -17.35 -11.62 -12.22
CA TYR A 446 -18.35 -12.42 -11.48
C TYR A 446 -19.67 -11.67 -11.29
N VAL A 447 -19.68 -10.34 -11.41
CA VAL A 447 -20.79 -9.49 -10.94
C VAL A 447 -22.09 -9.77 -11.67
N ASP A 448 -22.11 -9.75 -13.01
CA ASP A 448 -23.33 -10.00 -13.80
C ASP A 448 -23.91 -11.40 -13.49
N LEU A 449 -23.05 -12.41 -13.44
CA LEU A 449 -23.47 -13.79 -13.10
C LEU A 449 -24.06 -13.86 -11.70
N PHE A 450 -23.40 -13.32 -10.69
CA PHE A 450 -23.88 -13.43 -9.30
C PHE A 450 -25.17 -12.65 -9.09
N GLN A 451 -25.27 -11.44 -9.62
CA GLN A 451 -26.47 -10.62 -9.53
C GLN A 451 -27.65 -11.24 -10.30
N SER A 452 -27.40 -11.89 -11.45
CA SER A 452 -28.46 -12.61 -12.18
C SER A 452 -29.09 -13.76 -11.39
N HIS A 453 -28.37 -14.30 -10.39
CA HIS A 453 -28.86 -15.32 -9.46
C HIS A 453 -29.33 -14.71 -8.11
N GLY A 454 -29.47 -13.39 -8.04
CA GLY A 454 -29.92 -12.65 -6.85
C GLY A 454 -28.89 -12.56 -5.73
N GLY A 455 -27.64 -12.93 -5.98
CA GLY A 455 -26.54 -12.83 -4.99
C GLY A 455 -25.68 -11.61 -5.20
N SER A 456 -24.94 -11.21 -4.15
CA SER A 456 -23.99 -10.09 -4.21
C SER A 456 -24.61 -8.77 -4.73
N MET A 457 -25.86 -8.51 -4.40
CA MET A 457 -26.60 -7.33 -4.84
C MET A 457 -25.96 -6.03 -4.33
N ILE A 458 -25.30 -6.08 -3.19
CA ILE A 458 -24.53 -5.00 -2.61
C ILE A 458 -23.09 -5.48 -2.40
N MET A 459 -22.15 -4.83 -3.06
CA MET A 459 -20.72 -5.16 -3.01
C MET A 459 -19.95 -4.04 -2.31
N LEU A 460 -19.08 -4.36 -1.35
CA LEU A 460 -18.16 -3.44 -0.69
C LEU A 460 -16.72 -3.79 -1.06
N ALA A 461 -15.95 -2.81 -1.52
CA ALA A 461 -14.53 -2.98 -1.83
C ALA A 461 -13.84 -1.63 -2.00
N LYS A 462 -12.62 -1.61 -2.54
CA LYS A 462 -11.91 -0.37 -2.89
C LYS A 462 -11.59 -0.28 -4.39
N GLY A 463 -11.48 0.95 -4.86
CA GLY A 463 -11.06 1.26 -6.24
C GLY A 463 -12.22 1.36 -7.22
N ASN A 464 -11.92 1.89 -8.39
CA ASN A 464 -12.84 1.99 -9.51
C ASN A 464 -13.10 0.62 -10.14
N ARG A 465 -14.26 0.47 -10.79
CA ARG A 465 -14.69 -0.75 -11.48
C ARG A 465 -14.80 -0.54 -12.99
N SER A 466 -14.88 -1.65 -13.73
CA SER A 466 -15.11 -1.62 -15.18
C SER A 466 -16.58 -1.30 -15.53
N GLN A 467 -16.84 -0.98 -16.80
CA GLN A 467 -18.20 -0.68 -17.30
C GLN A 467 -19.17 -1.84 -17.06
N GLN A 468 -18.71 -3.09 -17.21
CA GLN A 468 -19.55 -4.27 -17.02
C GLN A 468 -20.20 -4.34 -15.63
N VAL A 469 -19.57 -3.76 -14.59
CA VAL A 469 -20.15 -3.71 -13.24
C VAL A 469 -21.24 -2.65 -13.16
N THR A 470 -21.04 -1.49 -13.77
CA THR A 470 -22.07 -0.45 -13.86
C THR A 470 -23.30 -0.98 -14.60
N ASP A 471 -23.08 -1.68 -15.72
CA ASP A 471 -24.16 -2.28 -16.52
C ASP A 471 -24.89 -3.39 -15.75
N ALA A 472 -24.18 -4.23 -15.02
CA ALA A 472 -24.77 -5.28 -14.19
C ALA A 472 -25.60 -4.69 -13.04
N CYS A 473 -25.09 -3.67 -12.33
CA CYS A 473 -25.85 -2.98 -11.28
C CYS A 473 -27.14 -2.35 -11.84
N GLN A 474 -27.08 -1.71 -13.02
CA GLN A 474 -28.26 -1.15 -13.68
C GLN A 474 -29.25 -2.24 -14.10
N LYS A 475 -28.76 -3.34 -14.66
CA LYS A 475 -29.60 -4.44 -15.17
C LYS A 475 -30.31 -5.21 -14.06
N HIS A 476 -29.62 -5.45 -12.95
CA HIS A 476 -30.10 -6.31 -11.87
C HIS A 476 -30.56 -5.56 -10.61
N GLY A 477 -30.38 -4.23 -10.56
CA GLY A 477 -30.76 -3.43 -9.40
C GLY A 477 -29.72 -3.42 -8.27
N GLY A 478 -28.46 -3.72 -8.56
CA GLY A 478 -27.41 -3.83 -7.55
C GLY A 478 -26.67 -2.51 -7.27
N PHE A 479 -25.79 -2.55 -6.27
CA PHE A 479 -24.95 -1.41 -5.85
C PHE A 479 -23.51 -1.83 -5.63
N TYR A 480 -22.58 -0.92 -5.93
CA TYR A 480 -21.21 -1.01 -5.49
C TYR A 480 -20.91 0.12 -4.49
N LEU A 481 -20.50 -0.27 -3.30
CA LEU A 481 -20.13 0.63 -2.22
C LEU A 481 -18.60 0.63 -2.06
N GLY A 482 -18.02 1.82 -1.92
CA GLY A 482 -16.61 1.98 -1.62
C GLY A 482 -16.35 1.96 -0.11
N SER A 483 -15.39 1.14 0.32
CA SER A 483 -14.82 1.20 1.66
C SER A 483 -13.44 1.86 1.59
N ILE A 484 -13.05 2.63 2.62
CA ILE A 484 -11.73 3.29 2.64
C ILE A 484 -10.63 2.24 2.66
N GLY A 485 -9.75 2.27 1.67
CA GLY A 485 -8.57 1.42 1.62
C GLY A 485 -7.43 1.97 2.46
N GLY A 486 -6.80 1.14 3.26
CA GLY A 486 -5.69 1.50 4.15
C GLY A 486 -6.00 1.33 5.64
N PRO A 487 -7.07 1.92 6.21
CA PRO A 487 -7.29 1.95 7.65
C PRO A 487 -7.94 0.65 8.18
N ALA A 488 -7.22 -0.46 8.14
CA ALA A 488 -7.74 -1.77 8.54
C ALA A 488 -7.78 -1.99 10.05
N ALA A 489 -6.88 -1.37 10.81
CA ALA A 489 -6.82 -1.53 12.26
C ALA A 489 -8.04 -0.87 12.94
N ILE A 490 -8.38 0.35 12.52
CA ILE A 490 -9.53 1.06 13.11
C ILE A 490 -10.85 0.38 12.76
N LEU A 491 -11.03 -0.15 11.55
CA LEU A 491 -12.23 -0.90 11.17
C LEU A 491 -12.40 -2.14 12.05
N ALA A 492 -11.31 -2.88 12.27
CA ALA A 492 -11.33 -4.06 13.14
C ALA A 492 -11.64 -3.70 14.60
N GLN A 493 -11.06 -2.61 15.13
CA GLN A 493 -11.26 -2.21 16.51
C GLN A 493 -12.64 -1.61 16.78
N ASN A 494 -13.12 -0.73 15.89
CA ASN A 494 -14.28 0.12 16.17
C ASN A 494 -15.58 -0.40 15.53
N ASN A 495 -15.50 -0.99 14.33
CA ASN A 495 -16.68 -1.25 13.52
C ASN A 495 -17.07 -2.73 13.46
N ILE A 496 -16.11 -3.66 13.51
CA ILE A 496 -16.40 -5.10 13.44
C ILE A 496 -16.58 -5.63 14.86
N LYS A 497 -17.75 -6.20 15.15
CA LYS A 497 -18.13 -6.67 16.49
C LYS A 497 -17.95 -8.17 16.68
N SER A 498 -18.09 -8.94 15.61
CA SER A 498 -17.85 -10.38 15.60
C SER A 498 -17.44 -10.86 14.22
N ILE A 499 -16.80 -12.02 14.17
CA ILE A 499 -16.43 -12.73 12.94
C ILE A 499 -16.66 -14.24 13.13
N GLU A 500 -17.27 -14.87 12.14
CA GLU A 500 -17.55 -16.31 12.11
C GLU A 500 -17.20 -16.86 10.72
N CYS A 501 -16.52 -18.02 10.65
CA CYS A 501 -16.28 -18.71 9.39
C CYS A 501 -17.53 -19.44 8.93
N VAL A 502 -17.99 -19.14 7.71
CA VAL A 502 -19.19 -19.74 7.11
C VAL A 502 -18.85 -20.97 6.27
N GLU A 503 -17.87 -20.81 5.38
CA GLU A 503 -17.43 -21.89 4.47
C GLU A 503 -15.91 -21.80 4.19
N TYR A 504 -15.32 -22.93 3.82
CA TYR A 504 -13.93 -23.08 3.40
C TYR A 504 -12.87 -22.65 4.45
N PRO A 505 -12.97 -23.12 5.71
CA PRO A 505 -12.03 -22.71 6.76
C PRO A 505 -10.57 -23.03 6.43
N GLU A 506 -10.31 -24.05 5.61
CA GLU A 506 -8.97 -24.43 5.14
C GLU A 506 -8.29 -23.35 4.29
N LEU A 507 -9.07 -22.45 3.69
CA LEU A 507 -8.56 -21.34 2.88
C LEU A 507 -8.08 -20.14 3.72
N GLY A 508 -8.25 -20.17 5.04
CA GLY A 508 -7.80 -19.11 5.93
C GLY A 508 -8.37 -17.74 5.54
N MET A 509 -7.52 -16.79 5.16
CA MET A 509 -7.97 -15.44 4.77
C MET A 509 -8.83 -15.41 3.48
N GLU A 510 -8.86 -16.48 2.71
CA GLU A 510 -9.68 -16.66 1.50
C GLU A 510 -10.99 -17.40 1.80
N ALA A 511 -11.21 -17.82 3.04
CA ALA A 511 -12.47 -18.41 3.50
C ALA A 511 -13.63 -17.42 3.36
N ILE A 512 -14.85 -17.93 3.44
CA ILE A 512 -16.04 -17.11 3.53
C ILE A 512 -16.34 -16.86 5.00
N TRP A 513 -16.40 -15.58 5.37
CA TRP A 513 -16.67 -15.14 6.72
C TRP A 513 -17.99 -14.38 6.80
N LYS A 514 -18.61 -14.40 7.96
CA LYS A 514 -19.71 -13.53 8.34
C LYS A 514 -19.23 -12.59 9.44
N ILE A 515 -19.47 -11.30 9.29
CA ILE A 515 -19.14 -10.28 10.28
C ILE A 515 -20.37 -9.48 10.67
N GLU A 516 -20.45 -9.10 11.95
CA GLU A 516 -21.41 -8.12 12.42
C GLU A 516 -20.72 -6.77 12.56
N VAL A 517 -21.32 -5.74 11.97
CA VAL A 517 -20.74 -4.39 11.96
C VAL A 517 -21.67 -3.36 12.59
N VAL A 518 -21.04 -2.33 13.19
CA VAL A 518 -21.71 -1.14 13.70
C VAL A 518 -20.97 0.08 13.17
N ASP A 519 -21.74 1.02 12.62
CA ASP A 519 -21.24 2.28 12.03
C ASP A 519 -20.09 2.07 11.05
N PHE A 520 -20.19 1.04 10.20
CA PHE A 520 -19.16 0.72 9.23
C PHE A 520 -19.21 1.73 8.07
N PRO A 521 -18.12 2.48 7.81
CA PRO A 521 -18.12 3.55 6.83
C PRO A 521 -18.08 3.02 5.38
N ALA A 522 -18.96 3.56 4.54
CA ALA A 522 -18.98 3.25 3.12
C ALA A 522 -19.45 4.46 2.29
N PHE A 523 -19.31 4.36 0.95
CA PHE A 523 -19.74 5.37 -0.01
C PHE A 523 -20.47 4.70 -1.16
N ILE A 524 -21.56 5.25 -1.66
CA ILE A 524 -22.19 4.76 -2.90
C ILE A 524 -21.30 5.16 -4.08
N LEU A 525 -20.73 4.19 -4.77
CA LEU A 525 -19.85 4.42 -5.94
C LEU A 525 -20.50 4.06 -7.27
N VAL A 526 -21.31 2.98 -7.30
CA VAL A 526 -22.14 2.65 -8.46
C VAL A 526 -23.53 2.32 -7.94
N ASP A 527 -24.55 2.90 -8.58
CA ASP A 527 -25.95 2.67 -8.23
C ASP A 527 -26.70 1.80 -9.25
N ASN A 528 -27.93 1.47 -8.92
CA ASN A 528 -28.86 0.69 -9.75
C ASN A 528 -29.43 1.48 -10.95
N LYS A 529 -29.09 2.75 -11.10
CA LYS A 529 -29.48 3.62 -12.23
C LYS A 529 -28.38 3.72 -13.28
N GLY A 530 -27.24 3.08 -13.07
CA GLY A 530 -26.08 3.13 -13.96
C GLY A 530 -25.18 4.35 -13.74
N ASN A 531 -25.33 5.06 -12.62
CA ASN A 531 -24.39 6.11 -12.25
C ASN A 531 -23.11 5.51 -11.67
N ASP A 532 -21.98 6.04 -12.10
CA ASP A 532 -20.65 5.67 -11.62
C ASP A 532 -19.92 6.92 -11.15
N PHE A 533 -19.61 6.95 -9.86
CA PHE A 533 -18.94 8.07 -9.21
C PHE A 533 -17.64 8.48 -9.91
N PHE A 534 -16.78 7.51 -10.26
CA PHE A 534 -15.49 7.81 -10.89
C PHE A 534 -15.63 8.36 -12.30
N LYS A 535 -16.67 7.99 -13.04
CA LYS A 535 -16.97 8.55 -14.38
C LYS A 535 -17.56 9.94 -14.32
N GLN A 536 -18.22 10.30 -13.22
CA GLN A 536 -18.79 11.62 -13.00
C GLN A 536 -17.77 12.62 -12.44
N LEU A 537 -16.60 12.16 -11.97
CA LEU A 537 -15.54 13.03 -11.49
C LEU A 537 -15.04 13.95 -12.63
N LYS A 538 -15.06 15.24 -12.36
CA LYS A 538 -14.48 16.25 -13.25
C LYS A 538 -13.08 16.63 -12.76
N PRO A 539 -12.15 16.91 -13.68
CA PRO A 539 -10.88 17.53 -13.30
C PRO A 539 -11.17 18.83 -12.52
N ARG A 540 -10.38 19.05 -11.46
CA ARG A 540 -10.49 20.29 -10.69
C ARG A 540 -9.95 21.44 -11.52
N CYS A 541 -10.78 22.45 -11.79
CA CYS A 541 -10.26 23.72 -12.30
C CYS A 541 -9.39 24.34 -11.22
N ALA A 542 -8.19 24.80 -11.58
CA ALA A 542 -7.44 25.67 -10.68
C ALA A 542 -8.34 26.89 -10.39
N CYS A 543 -8.72 27.08 -9.12
CA CYS A 543 -9.33 28.35 -8.74
C CYS A 543 -8.33 29.46 -9.10
N LYS A 544 -8.79 30.42 -9.90
CA LYS A 544 -8.03 31.61 -10.27
C LYS A 544 -7.77 32.49 -9.05
#